data_331de00f3f05d13ad8d947ad14928677
#
_entry.id   331de00f3f05d13ad8d947ad14928677
#
_cell.length_a   1.000
_cell.length_b   1.000
_cell.length_c   1.000
_cell.angle_alpha   90.00
_cell.angle_beta   90.00
_cell.angle_gamma   90.00
#
_symmetry.space_group_name_H-M   'P 1'
#
loop_
_entity.id
_entity.type
_entity.pdbx_description
1 polymer ?
#
loop_
_entity_poly.entity_id
_entity_poly.type
_entity_poly.pdbx_seq_one_letter_code
_entity_poly.pdbx_strand_id
1 'polypeptide(L)'
;MQKFRRWTQLQVSFFIAFYLGVLLNIPIFYRRYQQLHYDNLLSIGIEVVAAFCLVCFITLLISFLGRKLFRILASLLVLSSVAASYYMVLFHVDIGYGILAAVMTTDVDLSRESVGWHFGVWVVLVSLLPLLLIWLVPMHEASYKHGNHLVWFKKGGVMLTAALLCWLPLKLMGQVQDRHDRDNNQMMASYGGVVAGSYSPSNWLSALGLLTYSSYSQAEDSRNLFDPAAHFTYQAPKDVNDLYVVFVIGESARRDHMGIYGYQRDNTPNLDKETNLAVLQGYSCDTSTKLSLRCMFVREGGASEAPERTLKEMNVFSVLKKQGFSSELFSMQSEAWFYNKTQADDYALRESIQAEKRNAGKPVDDIALIDELRDSLDRHPQGKHLVILHTKGSHYMYTERYPRAFARYQPECQGIDDTCSTQSMVNSYDNSLLYTDYVLEQVFNQLRNRNAIVFYASDHGESISENMHFHGTPRDHAPKAQRTIPIMVWASDKFLSQPDHQAAFNQLKALQQAKTPVFHEKLFDSILGCIGYTSPDGGIVKQRNWCQVN
;
A
#
# COMPACT_ATOMS: atom_id res chain seq x y z
N MET A 1 -22.74 15.71 50.00
CA MET A 1 -22.14 14.76 49.04
C MET A 1 -23.26 14.22 48.16
N GLN A 2 -23.43 14.77 46.92
CA GLN A 2 -24.43 14.28 45.97
C GLN A 2 -24.05 12.83 45.62
N LYS A 3 -25.02 11.88 45.79
CA LYS A 3 -24.87 10.50 45.35
C LYS A 3 -24.70 10.52 43.83
N PHE A 4 -23.46 10.38 43.32
CA PHE A 4 -23.20 10.14 41.91
C PHE A 4 -24.07 8.96 41.48
N ARG A 5 -24.97 9.19 40.50
CA ARG A 5 -25.86 8.18 39.95
C ARG A 5 -25.01 7.05 39.37
N ARG A 6 -25.10 5.88 39.95
CA ARG A 6 -24.31 4.71 39.48
C ARG A 6 -24.84 4.26 38.12
N TRP A 7 -23.96 4.18 37.14
CA TRP A 7 -24.32 3.73 35.79
C TRP A 7 -24.23 2.20 35.69
N THR A 8 -25.08 1.63 34.84
CA THR A 8 -24.94 0.23 34.45
C THR A 8 -23.90 0.10 33.34
N GLN A 9 -23.28 -1.08 33.19
CA GLN A 9 -22.40 -1.34 32.04
C GLN A 9 -23.12 -1.10 30.70
N LEU A 10 -24.43 -1.37 30.63
CA LEU A 10 -25.24 -1.09 29.45
C LEU A 10 -25.26 0.39 29.08
N GLN A 11 -25.45 1.28 30.07
CA GLN A 11 -25.44 2.73 29.84
C GLN A 11 -24.07 3.22 29.37
N VAL A 12 -22.99 2.69 29.96
CA VAL A 12 -21.63 3.03 29.51
C VAL A 12 -21.38 2.50 28.08
N SER A 13 -21.85 1.29 27.76
CA SER A 13 -21.76 0.74 26.40
C SER A 13 -22.51 1.60 25.37
N PHE A 14 -23.72 2.06 25.69
CA PHE A 14 -24.45 2.97 24.81
C PHE A 14 -23.74 4.32 24.63
N PHE A 15 -23.17 4.86 25.70
CA PHE A 15 -22.39 6.09 25.59
C PHE A 15 -21.17 5.91 24.68
N ILE A 16 -20.39 4.84 24.87
CA ILE A 16 -19.23 4.54 24.03
C ILE A 16 -19.68 4.32 22.58
N ALA A 17 -20.78 3.60 22.37
CA ALA A 17 -21.33 3.36 21.03
C ALA A 17 -21.76 4.67 20.35
N PHE A 18 -22.38 5.58 21.06
CA PHE A 18 -22.73 6.88 20.52
C PHE A 18 -21.48 7.73 20.25
N TYR A 19 -20.52 7.72 21.17
CA TYR A 19 -19.29 8.49 21.01
C TYR A 19 -18.45 8.01 19.82
N LEU A 20 -18.11 6.71 19.77
CA LEU A 20 -17.27 6.15 18.71
C LEU A 20 -18.04 5.92 17.42
N GLY A 21 -19.25 5.37 17.49
CA GLY A 21 -20.03 5.00 16.30
C GLY A 21 -20.67 6.20 15.60
N VAL A 22 -20.97 7.29 16.34
CA VAL A 22 -21.65 8.45 15.78
C VAL A 22 -20.77 9.70 15.82
N LEU A 23 -20.43 10.21 17.02
CA LEU A 23 -19.76 11.51 17.15
C LEU A 23 -18.39 11.54 16.47
N LEU A 24 -17.58 10.50 16.67
CA LEU A 24 -16.24 10.41 16.09
C LEU A 24 -16.27 10.30 14.55
N ASN A 25 -17.35 9.75 14.00
CA ASN A 25 -17.51 9.54 12.56
C ASN A 25 -18.26 10.69 11.84
N ILE A 26 -18.70 11.75 12.53
CA ILE A 26 -19.46 12.85 11.89
C ILE A 26 -18.76 13.41 10.64
N PRO A 27 -17.46 13.74 10.65
CA PRO A 27 -16.79 14.25 9.46
C PRO A 27 -16.76 13.24 8.31
N ILE A 28 -16.68 11.94 8.64
CA ILE A 28 -16.66 10.85 7.69
C ILE A 28 -18.05 10.64 7.06
N PHE A 29 -19.12 10.68 7.87
CA PHE A 29 -20.49 10.66 7.35
C PHE A 29 -20.76 11.82 6.39
N TYR A 30 -20.27 13.02 6.71
CA TYR A 30 -20.42 14.18 5.83
C TYR A 30 -19.70 14.00 4.49
N ARG A 31 -18.43 13.55 4.51
CA ARG A 31 -17.67 13.24 3.30
C ARG A 31 -18.37 12.17 2.46
N ARG A 32 -18.82 11.12 3.11
CA ARG A 32 -19.52 10.00 2.48
C ARG A 32 -20.85 10.46 1.86
N TYR A 33 -21.60 11.32 2.53
CA TYR A 33 -22.82 11.93 1.98
C TYR A 33 -22.57 12.64 0.65
N GLN A 34 -21.44 13.32 0.51
CA GLN A 34 -21.08 14.00 -0.73
C GLN A 34 -20.69 13.04 -1.87
N GLN A 35 -20.23 11.84 -1.54
CA GLN A 35 -19.77 10.83 -2.51
C GLN A 35 -20.90 9.94 -3.05
N LEU A 36 -21.98 9.77 -2.31
CA LEU A 36 -23.10 8.91 -2.73
C LEU A 36 -23.91 9.55 -3.85
N HIS A 37 -24.24 8.75 -4.88
CA HIS A 37 -24.96 9.21 -6.07
C HIS A 37 -26.46 8.89 -6.08
N TYR A 38 -26.96 8.11 -5.11
CA TYR A 38 -28.36 7.74 -4.94
C TYR A 38 -28.84 8.21 -3.56
N ASP A 39 -30.07 7.96 -3.14
CA ASP A 39 -30.69 8.52 -1.93
C ASP A 39 -29.71 8.72 -0.75
N ASN A 40 -28.97 9.81 -0.78
CA ASN A 40 -27.86 10.11 0.13
C ASN A 40 -28.32 10.15 1.59
N LEU A 41 -29.50 10.72 1.87
CA LEU A 41 -29.98 10.93 3.24
C LEU A 41 -30.38 9.58 3.88
N LEU A 42 -31.09 8.72 3.15
CA LEU A 42 -31.47 7.40 3.64
C LEU A 42 -30.24 6.51 3.84
N SER A 43 -29.33 6.52 2.88
CA SER A 43 -28.10 5.73 2.92
C SER A 43 -27.24 6.10 4.11
N ILE A 44 -26.98 7.39 4.32
CA ILE A 44 -26.22 7.86 5.49
C ILE A 44 -26.95 7.57 6.80
N GLY A 45 -28.28 7.70 6.85
CA GLY A 45 -29.06 7.33 8.03
C GLY A 45 -28.87 5.85 8.41
N ILE A 46 -28.87 4.95 7.42
CA ILE A 46 -28.59 3.53 7.62
C ILE A 46 -27.17 3.30 8.09
N GLU A 47 -26.18 3.98 7.49
CA GLU A 47 -24.77 3.86 7.86
C GLU A 47 -24.51 4.36 9.29
N VAL A 48 -25.13 5.46 9.72
CA VAL A 48 -25.06 5.96 11.11
C VAL A 48 -25.64 4.93 12.10
N VAL A 49 -26.81 4.37 11.80
CA VAL A 49 -27.42 3.34 12.66
C VAL A 49 -26.53 2.08 12.69
N ALA A 50 -26.00 1.66 11.57
CA ALA A 50 -25.11 0.49 11.50
C ALA A 50 -23.84 0.70 12.32
N ALA A 51 -23.17 1.86 12.20
CA ALA A 51 -21.97 2.17 12.96
C ALA A 51 -22.25 2.21 14.48
N PHE A 52 -23.34 2.85 14.91
CA PHE A 52 -23.75 2.85 16.30
C PHE A 52 -24.02 1.42 16.83
N CYS A 53 -24.81 0.64 16.09
CA CYS A 53 -25.19 -0.71 16.48
C CYS A 53 -23.99 -1.66 16.54
N LEU A 54 -23.03 -1.52 15.64
CA LEU A 54 -21.81 -2.34 15.65
C LEU A 54 -20.98 -2.06 16.91
N VAL A 55 -20.74 -0.79 17.26
CA VAL A 55 -19.99 -0.46 18.48
C VAL A 55 -20.75 -0.86 19.73
N CYS A 56 -22.09 -0.71 19.72
CA CYS A 56 -22.92 -1.19 20.80
C CYS A 56 -22.79 -2.72 20.99
N PHE A 57 -22.83 -3.48 19.90
CA PHE A 57 -22.62 -4.93 19.92
C PHE A 57 -21.25 -5.30 20.51
N ILE A 58 -20.17 -4.68 20.03
CA ILE A 58 -18.80 -4.93 20.49
C ILE A 58 -18.65 -4.62 21.98
N THR A 59 -19.10 -3.46 22.42
CA THR A 59 -18.95 -3.04 23.82
C THR A 59 -19.81 -3.90 24.77
N LEU A 60 -20.98 -4.32 24.34
CA LEU A 60 -21.81 -5.27 25.09
C LEU A 60 -21.14 -6.64 25.17
N LEU A 61 -20.56 -7.13 24.09
CA LEU A 61 -19.80 -8.39 24.09
C LEU A 61 -18.64 -8.32 25.12
N ILE A 62 -17.86 -7.26 25.08
CA ILE A 62 -16.78 -7.01 26.06
C ILE A 62 -17.32 -6.95 27.50
N SER A 63 -18.55 -6.43 27.68
CA SER A 63 -19.14 -6.30 29.02
C SER A 63 -19.43 -7.64 29.72
N PHE A 64 -19.44 -8.76 29.00
CA PHE A 64 -19.57 -10.10 29.59
C PHE A 64 -18.28 -10.57 30.29
N LEU A 65 -17.14 -9.96 29.97
CA LEU A 65 -15.84 -10.30 30.58
C LEU A 65 -15.64 -9.71 31.98
N GLY A 66 -16.67 -9.05 32.53
CA GLY A 66 -16.61 -8.41 33.84
C GLY A 66 -16.06 -6.97 33.82
N ARG A 67 -16.25 -6.26 34.92
CA ARG A 67 -16.00 -4.80 35.00
C ARG A 67 -14.56 -4.39 34.72
N LYS A 68 -13.58 -5.15 35.23
CA LYS A 68 -12.16 -4.78 35.07
C LYS A 68 -11.71 -4.90 33.62
N LEU A 69 -11.97 -6.06 33.02
CA LEU A 69 -11.65 -6.30 31.59
C LEU A 69 -12.45 -5.39 30.67
N PHE A 70 -13.73 -5.13 30.96
CA PHE A 70 -14.53 -4.16 30.22
C PHE A 70 -13.86 -2.79 30.17
N ARG A 71 -13.40 -2.26 31.33
CA ARG A 71 -12.71 -0.95 31.37
C ARG A 71 -11.45 -0.93 30.51
N ILE A 72 -10.61 -1.95 30.64
CA ILE A 72 -9.36 -2.04 29.89
C ILE A 72 -9.64 -2.12 28.38
N LEU A 73 -10.47 -3.08 27.95
CA LEU A 73 -10.74 -3.29 26.54
C LEU A 73 -11.53 -2.14 25.90
N ALA A 74 -12.47 -1.54 26.64
CA ALA A 74 -13.17 -0.34 26.18
C ALA A 74 -12.25 0.87 26.05
N SER A 75 -11.25 1.02 26.97
CA SER A 75 -10.24 2.06 26.85
C SER A 75 -9.33 1.84 25.64
N LEU A 76 -8.91 0.61 25.37
CA LEU A 76 -8.13 0.28 24.18
C LEU A 76 -8.94 0.56 22.90
N LEU A 77 -10.22 0.17 22.87
CA LEU A 77 -11.12 0.47 21.74
C LEU A 77 -11.24 1.98 21.50
N VAL A 78 -11.38 2.78 22.57
CA VAL A 78 -11.43 4.24 22.47
C VAL A 78 -10.12 4.81 21.93
N LEU A 79 -8.98 4.45 22.53
CA LEU A 79 -7.68 4.99 22.14
C LEU A 79 -7.33 4.64 20.69
N SER A 80 -7.52 3.38 20.27
CA SER A 80 -7.26 2.96 18.90
C SER A 80 -8.19 3.66 17.89
N SER A 81 -9.47 3.82 18.24
CA SER A 81 -10.43 4.50 17.36
C SER A 81 -10.12 6.00 17.23
N VAL A 82 -9.74 6.65 18.33
CA VAL A 82 -9.33 8.06 18.33
C VAL A 82 -8.01 8.25 17.57
N ALA A 83 -7.04 7.37 17.73
CA ALA A 83 -5.80 7.40 16.96
C ALA A 83 -6.07 7.26 15.46
N ALA A 84 -6.90 6.29 15.05
CA ALA A 84 -7.31 6.13 13.66
C ALA A 84 -8.05 7.38 13.13
N SER A 85 -8.92 7.98 13.94
CA SER A 85 -9.72 9.16 13.54
C SER A 85 -8.86 10.37 13.20
N TYR A 86 -7.67 10.52 13.78
CA TYR A 86 -6.74 11.60 13.44
C TYR A 86 -6.44 11.62 11.94
N TYR A 87 -5.99 10.49 11.41
CA TYR A 87 -5.68 10.36 9.99
C TYR A 87 -6.92 10.41 9.11
N MET A 88 -8.01 9.80 9.56
CA MET A 88 -9.27 9.79 8.81
C MET A 88 -9.91 11.18 8.67
N VAL A 89 -9.79 12.02 9.69
CA VAL A 89 -10.42 13.36 9.71
C VAL A 89 -9.52 14.42 9.07
N LEU A 90 -8.22 14.42 9.40
CA LEU A 90 -7.30 15.46 8.94
C LEU A 90 -6.71 15.15 7.55
N PHE A 91 -6.41 13.88 7.28
CA PHE A 91 -5.78 13.49 6.02
C PHE A 91 -6.74 12.75 5.07
N HIS A 92 -7.99 12.55 5.50
CA HIS A 92 -9.03 11.85 4.74
C HIS A 92 -8.65 10.42 4.32
N VAL A 93 -7.83 9.77 5.11
CA VAL A 93 -7.35 8.40 4.86
C VAL A 93 -8.39 7.37 5.29
N ASP A 94 -8.63 6.36 4.49
CA ASP A 94 -9.43 5.19 4.86
C ASP A 94 -8.52 4.11 5.45
N ILE A 95 -8.67 3.83 6.76
CA ILE A 95 -7.84 2.85 7.46
C ILE A 95 -8.24 1.43 7.05
N GLY A 96 -7.61 0.94 5.99
CA GLY A 96 -7.82 -0.41 5.48
C GLY A 96 -6.69 -1.39 5.83
N TYR A 97 -6.77 -2.60 5.25
CA TYR A 97 -5.76 -3.64 5.43
C TYR A 97 -4.35 -3.17 5.04
N GLY A 98 -4.21 -2.45 3.91
CA GLY A 98 -2.90 -1.97 3.44
C GLY A 98 -2.22 -1.04 4.44
N ILE A 99 -2.96 -0.04 4.95
CA ILE A 99 -2.42 0.90 5.94
C ILE A 99 -2.09 0.21 7.26
N LEU A 100 -2.99 -0.65 7.77
CA LEU A 100 -2.72 -1.35 9.02
C LEU A 100 -1.54 -2.32 8.87
N ALA A 101 -1.43 -3.00 7.74
CA ALA A 101 -0.31 -3.85 7.43
C ALA A 101 1.00 -3.05 7.35
N ALA A 102 0.99 -1.88 6.73
CA ALA A 102 2.13 -0.97 6.70
C ALA A 102 2.54 -0.54 8.12
N VAL A 103 1.61 -0.04 8.93
CA VAL A 103 1.86 0.37 10.33
C VAL A 103 2.47 -0.76 11.16
N MET A 104 2.01 -2.02 10.97
CA MET A 104 2.49 -3.17 11.75
C MET A 104 3.83 -3.73 11.28
N THR A 105 4.29 -3.39 10.08
CA THR A 105 5.53 -3.92 9.49
C THR A 105 6.56 -2.83 9.17
N THR A 106 6.18 -1.58 9.29
CA THR A 106 7.06 -0.41 9.09
C THR A 106 8.13 -0.35 10.19
N ASP A 107 9.34 0.05 9.83
CA ASP A 107 10.41 0.27 10.78
C ASP A 107 10.11 1.44 11.74
N VAL A 108 10.86 1.50 12.85
CA VAL A 108 10.62 2.50 13.90
C VAL A 108 10.82 3.94 13.40
N ASP A 109 11.74 4.14 12.45
CA ASP A 109 12.04 5.47 11.93
C ASP A 109 10.90 5.99 11.05
N LEU A 110 10.37 5.15 10.14
CA LEU A 110 9.21 5.48 9.33
C LEU A 110 7.95 5.71 10.19
N SER A 111 7.80 4.92 11.27
CA SER A 111 6.71 5.14 12.21
C SER A 111 6.81 6.48 12.92
N ARG A 112 8.02 6.93 13.28
CA ARG A 112 8.26 8.25 13.88
C ARG A 112 7.95 9.39 12.92
N GLU A 113 8.25 9.24 11.64
CA GLU A 113 7.92 10.22 10.61
C GLU A 113 6.41 10.45 10.47
N SER A 114 5.59 9.46 10.85
CA SER A 114 4.12 9.53 10.75
C SER A 114 3.42 10.08 11.99
N VAL A 115 4.12 10.26 13.12
CA VAL A 115 3.53 10.65 14.41
C VAL A 115 4.10 11.98 14.88
N GLY A 116 3.37 13.06 14.65
CA GLY A 116 3.72 14.38 15.14
C GLY A 116 3.10 14.72 16.52
N TRP A 117 3.43 15.88 17.07
CA TRP A 117 2.90 16.31 18.36
C TRP A 117 1.39 16.58 18.32
N HIS A 118 0.84 17.05 17.18
CA HIS A 118 -0.59 17.25 16.97
C HIS A 118 -1.39 15.96 17.14
N PHE A 119 -0.83 14.82 16.69
CA PHE A 119 -1.43 13.52 16.92
C PHE A 119 -1.56 13.22 18.41
N GLY A 120 -0.51 13.48 19.20
CA GLY A 120 -0.54 13.31 20.66
C GLY A 120 -1.62 14.17 21.32
N VAL A 121 -1.70 15.45 20.94
CA VAL A 121 -2.74 16.37 21.42
C VAL A 121 -4.14 15.89 21.04
N TRP A 122 -4.36 15.48 19.79
CA TRP A 122 -5.63 14.92 19.34
C TRP A 122 -6.04 13.70 20.17
N VAL A 123 -5.15 12.73 20.33
CA VAL A 123 -5.44 11.52 21.11
C VAL A 123 -5.82 11.86 22.54
N VAL A 124 -5.08 12.75 23.20
CA VAL A 124 -5.38 13.16 24.59
C VAL A 124 -6.75 13.88 24.69
N LEU A 125 -6.98 14.90 23.86
CA LEU A 125 -8.19 15.73 23.98
C LEU A 125 -9.44 14.94 23.60
N VAL A 126 -9.40 14.18 22.49
CA VAL A 126 -10.57 13.47 21.97
C VAL A 126 -10.89 12.22 22.80
N SER A 127 -9.90 11.54 23.39
CA SER A 127 -10.15 10.39 24.25
C SER A 127 -10.49 10.75 25.70
N LEU A 128 -10.24 11.98 26.15
CA LEU A 128 -10.34 12.37 27.55
C LEU A 128 -11.74 12.10 28.13
N LEU A 129 -12.78 12.58 27.47
CA LEU A 129 -14.16 12.45 27.96
C LEU A 129 -14.61 10.99 28.09
N PRO A 130 -14.48 10.13 27.06
CA PRO A 130 -14.89 8.73 27.17
C PRO A 130 -14.03 7.96 28.19
N LEU A 131 -12.74 8.24 28.30
CA LEU A 131 -11.88 7.59 29.32
C LEU A 131 -12.25 7.99 30.74
N LEU A 132 -12.52 9.28 30.98
CA LEU A 132 -13.02 9.74 32.29
C LEU A 132 -14.34 9.04 32.66
N LEU A 133 -15.25 8.89 31.72
CA LEU A 133 -16.50 8.17 31.95
C LEU A 133 -16.27 6.69 32.26
N ILE A 134 -15.40 6.02 31.54
CA ILE A 134 -15.08 4.60 31.75
C ILE A 134 -14.47 4.37 33.14
N TRP A 135 -13.62 5.28 33.62
CA TRP A 135 -12.84 5.06 34.85
C TRP A 135 -13.45 5.71 36.09
N LEU A 136 -14.03 6.91 36.01
CA LEU A 136 -14.53 7.65 37.16
C LEU A 136 -15.99 7.34 37.49
N VAL A 137 -16.81 6.93 36.51
CA VAL A 137 -18.21 6.60 36.79
C VAL A 137 -18.30 5.27 37.55
N PRO A 138 -18.95 5.27 38.74
CA PRO A 138 -19.19 4.05 39.49
C PRO A 138 -20.11 3.11 38.71
N MET A 139 -19.61 1.97 38.25
CA MET A 139 -20.40 0.97 37.55
C MET A 139 -20.94 -0.05 38.54
N HIS A 140 -22.25 -0.35 38.45
CA HIS A 140 -22.82 -1.50 39.12
C HIS A 140 -22.35 -2.78 38.44
N GLU A 141 -21.76 -3.71 39.22
CA GLU A 141 -21.73 -5.10 38.83
C GLU A 141 -23.16 -5.65 38.93
N ALA A 142 -23.67 -6.20 37.86
CA ALA A 142 -24.75 -7.14 37.99
C ALA A 142 -24.18 -8.30 38.80
N SER A 143 -24.68 -8.44 40.05
CA SER A 143 -24.13 -9.38 41.01
C SER A 143 -24.06 -10.77 40.45
N TYR A 144 -22.87 -11.28 40.19
CA TYR A 144 -22.61 -12.65 39.74
C TYR A 144 -23.08 -13.71 40.78
N LYS A 145 -23.35 -13.24 41.99
CA LYS A 145 -23.57 -14.14 43.16
C LYS A 145 -24.98 -14.70 43.28
N HIS A 146 -25.98 -14.22 42.58
CA HIS A 146 -27.34 -14.75 42.60
C HIS A 146 -27.98 -14.63 41.22
N GLY A 147 -27.89 -15.67 40.42
CA GLY A 147 -28.72 -16.06 39.29
C GLY A 147 -29.53 -14.98 38.52
N ASN A 148 -28.96 -13.82 38.28
CA ASN A 148 -29.70 -12.76 37.61
C ASN A 148 -29.69 -12.95 36.09
N HIS A 149 -30.28 -14.09 35.67
CA HIS A 149 -30.50 -14.48 34.28
C HIS A 149 -31.15 -13.34 33.47
N LEU A 150 -32.00 -12.52 34.11
CA LEU A 150 -32.69 -11.41 33.49
C LEU A 150 -31.74 -10.34 32.93
N VAL A 151 -30.59 -10.06 33.59
CA VAL A 151 -29.60 -9.10 33.08
C VAL A 151 -28.86 -9.64 31.85
N TRP A 152 -28.58 -10.96 31.86
CA TRP A 152 -27.99 -11.64 30.72
C TRP A 152 -28.93 -11.66 29.53
N PHE A 153 -30.22 -11.99 29.75
CA PHE A 153 -31.23 -11.94 28.70
C PHE A 153 -31.41 -10.53 28.12
N LYS A 154 -31.41 -9.49 28.96
CA LYS A 154 -31.48 -8.09 28.51
C LYS A 154 -30.28 -7.71 27.65
N LYS A 155 -29.05 -8.03 28.08
CA LYS A 155 -27.83 -7.78 27.28
C LYS A 155 -27.87 -8.55 25.96
N GLY A 156 -28.21 -9.84 26.02
CA GLY A 156 -28.34 -10.68 24.82
C GLY A 156 -29.40 -10.18 23.84
N GLY A 157 -30.55 -9.76 24.35
CA GLY A 157 -31.61 -9.15 23.53
C GLY A 157 -31.16 -7.88 22.84
N VAL A 158 -30.50 -6.96 23.57
CA VAL A 158 -29.96 -5.72 22.97
C VAL A 158 -28.86 -6.03 21.95
N MET A 159 -27.98 -7.01 22.20
CA MET A 159 -26.97 -7.44 21.25
C MET A 159 -27.58 -8.00 19.96
N LEU A 160 -28.59 -8.86 20.08
CA LEU A 160 -29.29 -9.43 18.92
C LEU A 160 -29.97 -8.31 18.12
N THR A 161 -30.65 -7.39 18.80
CA THR A 161 -31.30 -6.23 18.15
C THR A 161 -30.25 -5.36 17.44
N ALA A 162 -29.13 -5.08 18.09
CA ALA A 162 -28.05 -4.29 17.49
C ALA A 162 -27.45 -5.00 16.26
N ALA A 163 -27.24 -6.33 16.34
CA ALA A 163 -26.76 -7.11 15.21
C ALA A 163 -27.74 -7.09 14.03
N LEU A 164 -29.02 -7.24 14.28
CA LEU A 164 -30.06 -7.19 13.24
C LEU A 164 -30.18 -5.80 12.61
N LEU A 165 -30.16 -4.72 13.42
CA LEU A 165 -30.20 -3.35 12.93
C LEU A 165 -28.91 -2.92 12.19
N CYS A 166 -27.80 -3.56 12.49
CA CYS A 166 -26.59 -3.36 11.70
C CYS A 166 -26.68 -4.11 10.36
N TRP A 167 -26.95 -5.42 10.40
CA TRP A 167 -26.83 -6.31 9.24
C TRP A 167 -27.95 -6.15 8.21
N LEU A 168 -29.22 -6.14 8.65
CA LEU A 168 -30.37 -6.20 7.74
C LEU A 168 -30.50 -4.97 6.83
N PRO A 169 -30.41 -3.73 7.34
CA PRO A 169 -30.47 -2.55 6.47
C PRO A 169 -29.30 -2.48 5.49
N LEU A 170 -28.07 -2.83 5.92
CA LEU A 170 -26.92 -2.88 5.03
C LEU A 170 -27.07 -3.91 3.91
N LYS A 171 -27.63 -5.08 4.22
CA LYS A 171 -27.92 -6.10 3.21
C LYS A 171 -28.97 -5.65 2.20
N LEU A 172 -30.03 -4.99 2.67
CA LEU A 172 -31.08 -4.46 1.79
C LEU A 172 -30.55 -3.36 0.89
N MET A 173 -29.75 -2.43 1.43
CA MET A 173 -29.11 -1.39 0.62
C MET A 173 -28.11 -1.97 -0.38
N GLY A 174 -27.36 -2.99 0.00
CA GLY A 174 -26.48 -3.72 -0.92
C GLY A 174 -27.23 -4.29 -2.12
N GLN A 175 -28.42 -4.85 -1.91
CA GLN A 175 -29.25 -5.35 -3.03
C GLN A 175 -29.75 -4.23 -3.95
N VAL A 176 -30.00 -3.03 -3.42
CA VAL A 176 -30.38 -1.85 -4.22
C VAL A 176 -29.18 -1.39 -5.04
N GLN A 177 -28.01 -1.28 -4.43
CA GLN A 177 -26.77 -0.92 -5.10
C GLN A 177 -26.40 -1.92 -6.20
N ASP A 178 -26.41 -3.21 -5.91
CA ASP A 178 -26.09 -4.27 -6.88
C ASP A 178 -27.00 -4.24 -8.13
N ARG A 179 -28.25 -3.78 -8.00
CA ARG A 179 -29.13 -3.57 -9.15
C ARG A 179 -28.71 -2.34 -9.93
N HIS A 180 -28.46 -1.23 -9.25
CA HIS A 180 -28.05 0.02 -9.89
C HIS A 180 -26.71 -0.15 -10.62
N ASP A 181 -25.74 -0.83 -10.03
CA ASP A 181 -24.40 -1.04 -10.61
C ASP A 181 -24.46 -1.99 -11.81
N ARG A 182 -25.33 -3.00 -11.78
CA ARG A 182 -25.59 -3.88 -12.95
C ARG A 182 -26.20 -3.11 -14.12
N ASP A 183 -27.14 -2.23 -13.84
CA ASP A 183 -27.80 -1.43 -14.86
C ASP A 183 -26.81 -0.44 -15.52
N ASN A 184 -25.77 -0.03 -14.78
CA ASN A 184 -24.73 0.90 -15.25
C ASN A 184 -23.42 0.21 -15.70
N ASN A 185 -23.37 -1.12 -15.77
CA ASN A 185 -22.15 -1.91 -16.08
C ASN A 185 -20.95 -1.59 -15.18
N GLN A 186 -21.18 -1.24 -13.92
CA GLN A 186 -20.15 -0.97 -12.92
C GLN A 186 -20.02 -2.15 -11.97
N MET A 187 -18.84 -2.76 -11.89
CA MET A 187 -18.52 -3.72 -10.83
C MET A 187 -17.95 -2.94 -9.65
N MET A 188 -18.72 -2.81 -8.58
CA MET A 188 -18.28 -2.19 -7.34
C MET A 188 -18.17 -3.20 -6.19
N ALA A 189 -17.37 -2.87 -5.18
CA ALA A 189 -17.29 -3.61 -3.92
C ALA A 189 -18.66 -3.70 -3.24
N SER A 190 -18.90 -4.76 -2.46
CA SER A 190 -20.17 -4.90 -1.74
C SER A 190 -20.40 -3.70 -0.81
N TYR A 191 -21.63 -3.16 -0.82
CA TYR A 191 -22.02 -2.02 0.02
C TYR A 191 -21.63 -2.18 1.49
N GLY A 192 -21.89 -3.38 2.05
CA GLY A 192 -21.51 -3.70 3.42
C GLY A 192 -20.00 -3.69 3.66
N GLY A 193 -19.21 -4.12 2.68
CA GLY A 193 -17.74 -4.06 2.74
C GLY A 193 -17.23 -2.62 2.73
N VAL A 194 -17.77 -1.79 1.85
CA VAL A 194 -17.43 -0.34 1.79
C VAL A 194 -17.78 0.35 3.11
N VAL A 195 -18.98 0.12 3.64
CA VAL A 195 -19.41 0.69 4.93
C VAL A 195 -18.52 0.21 6.08
N ALA A 196 -18.18 -1.07 6.13
CA ALA A 196 -17.29 -1.62 7.14
C ALA A 196 -15.87 -1.02 7.05
N GLY A 197 -15.39 -0.71 5.85
CA GLY A 197 -14.09 -0.08 5.62
C GLY A 197 -14.06 1.43 5.86
N SER A 198 -15.21 2.11 5.88
CA SER A 198 -15.28 3.56 5.96
C SER A 198 -15.28 4.11 7.39
N TYR A 199 -15.81 3.40 8.37
CA TYR A 199 -16.08 3.96 9.71
C TYR A 199 -15.22 3.35 10.81
N SER A 200 -14.75 4.19 11.73
CA SER A 200 -14.12 3.73 12.97
C SER A 200 -15.20 3.25 13.96
N PRO A 201 -15.02 2.10 14.63
CA PRO A 201 -13.85 1.22 14.67
C PRO A 201 -13.89 0.06 13.67
N SER A 202 -14.95 -0.07 12.85
CA SER A 202 -15.13 -1.23 11.96
C SER A 202 -13.98 -1.39 10.96
N ASN A 203 -13.46 -0.30 10.42
CA ASN A 203 -12.40 -0.29 9.42
C ASN A 203 -11.10 -0.91 9.96
N TRP A 204 -10.54 -0.41 11.06
CA TRP A 204 -9.31 -0.96 11.61
C TRP A 204 -9.50 -2.33 12.28
N LEU A 205 -10.69 -2.63 12.83
CA LEU A 205 -11.01 -3.97 13.37
C LEU A 205 -11.09 -5.02 12.26
N SER A 206 -11.76 -4.72 11.14
CA SER A 206 -11.82 -5.61 9.99
C SER A 206 -10.43 -5.79 9.37
N ALA A 207 -9.66 -4.71 9.25
CA ALA A 207 -8.28 -4.75 8.78
C ALA A 207 -7.39 -5.61 9.68
N LEU A 208 -7.52 -5.49 11.01
CA LEU A 208 -6.81 -6.34 11.97
C LEU A 208 -7.21 -7.80 11.85
N GLY A 209 -8.51 -8.09 11.68
CA GLY A 209 -9.01 -9.44 11.44
C GLY A 209 -8.42 -10.06 10.17
N LEU A 210 -8.42 -9.30 9.07
CA LEU A 210 -7.82 -9.71 7.80
C LEU A 210 -6.30 -9.90 7.91
N LEU A 211 -5.62 -9.01 8.64
CA LEU A 211 -4.17 -9.13 8.87
C LEU A 211 -3.83 -10.40 9.65
N THR A 212 -4.60 -10.68 10.69
CA THR A 212 -4.42 -11.90 11.50
C THR A 212 -4.67 -13.16 10.68
N TYR A 213 -5.76 -13.17 9.91
CA TYR A 213 -6.08 -14.27 9.01
C TYR A 213 -5.01 -14.46 7.93
N SER A 214 -4.58 -13.37 7.28
CA SER A 214 -3.55 -13.44 6.25
C SER A 214 -2.20 -13.92 6.80
N SER A 215 -1.84 -13.50 8.01
CA SER A 215 -0.59 -13.96 8.65
C SER A 215 -0.62 -15.45 8.99
N TYR A 216 -1.78 -15.95 9.41
CA TYR A 216 -1.98 -17.39 9.65
C TYR A 216 -1.92 -18.19 8.34
N SER A 217 -2.66 -17.76 7.31
CA SER A 217 -2.67 -18.46 6.02
C SER A 217 -1.31 -18.39 5.31
N GLN A 218 -0.58 -17.27 5.43
CA GLN A 218 0.77 -17.15 4.90
C GLN A 218 1.76 -18.17 5.49
N ALA A 219 1.65 -18.45 6.78
CA ALA A 219 2.50 -19.45 7.43
C ALA A 219 2.24 -20.87 6.91
N GLU A 220 1.02 -21.16 6.50
CA GLU A 220 0.61 -22.44 5.92
C GLU A 220 0.97 -22.52 4.44
N ASP A 221 0.68 -21.46 3.67
CA ASP A 221 0.94 -21.36 2.23
C ASP A 221 2.44 -21.31 1.90
N SER A 222 3.26 -20.75 2.80
CA SER A 222 4.72 -20.68 2.62
C SER A 222 5.40 -22.06 2.52
N ARG A 223 4.72 -23.13 2.96
CA ARG A 223 5.24 -24.51 2.90
C ARG A 223 5.03 -25.17 1.55
N ASN A 224 4.12 -24.68 0.72
CA ASN A 224 3.74 -25.27 -0.56
C ASN A 224 3.63 -24.21 -1.67
N LEU A 225 4.66 -23.35 -1.79
CA LEU A 225 4.67 -22.35 -2.84
C LEU A 225 4.77 -23.01 -4.22
N PHE A 226 3.90 -22.63 -5.14
CA PHE A 226 4.06 -22.96 -6.54
C PHE A 226 5.30 -22.25 -7.08
N ASP A 227 6.27 -23.04 -7.56
CA ASP A 227 7.48 -22.50 -8.17
C ASP A 227 7.39 -22.59 -9.69
N PRO A 228 7.17 -21.46 -10.39
CA PRO A 228 7.11 -21.46 -11.85
C PRO A 228 8.41 -21.92 -12.49
N ALA A 229 9.56 -21.70 -11.82
CA ALA A 229 10.84 -22.19 -12.28
C ALA A 229 10.94 -23.71 -12.29
N ALA A 230 10.24 -24.39 -11.39
CA ALA A 230 10.20 -25.85 -11.35
C ALA A 230 9.14 -26.46 -12.29
N HIS A 231 8.06 -25.70 -12.58
CA HIS A 231 6.89 -26.18 -13.31
C HIS A 231 7.00 -25.99 -14.82
N PHE A 232 7.70 -24.96 -15.27
CA PHE A 232 7.79 -24.58 -16.68
C PHE A 232 9.23 -24.66 -17.19
N THR A 233 9.33 -24.84 -18.50
CA THR A 233 10.59 -24.80 -19.23
C THR A 233 10.83 -23.38 -19.73
N TYR A 234 11.99 -22.82 -19.37
CA TYR A 234 12.44 -21.51 -19.86
C TYR A 234 13.68 -21.71 -20.73
N GLN A 235 13.64 -21.16 -21.93
CA GLN A 235 14.73 -21.25 -22.90
C GLN A 235 15.40 -19.88 -22.99
N ALA A 236 16.69 -19.86 -22.67
CA ALA A 236 17.52 -18.68 -22.82
C ALA A 236 17.73 -18.35 -24.30
N PRO A 237 17.85 -17.07 -24.68
CA PRO A 237 18.28 -16.68 -26.01
C PRO A 237 19.71 -17.21 -26.28
N LYS A 238 20.03 -17.41 -27.56
CA LYS A 238 21.38 -17.78 -27.97
C LYS A 238 22.32 -16.60 -27.68
N ASP A 239 23.51 -16.90 -27.19
CA ASP A 239 24.60 -15.93 -26.99
C ASP A 239 24.44 -14.90 -25.84
N VAL A 240 23.70 -15.24 -24.78
CA VAL A 240 23.64 -14.43 -23.56
C VAL A 240 24.62 -14.97 -22.52
N ASN A 241 25.88 -14.61 -22.68
CA ASN A 241 26.94 -14.97 -21.71
C ASN A 241 27.06 -13.87 -20.61
N ASP A 242 27.01 -12.62 -20.99
CA ASP A 242 27.05 -11.48 -20.07
C ASP A 242 25.76 -10.67 -20.21
N LEU A 243 24.94 -10.65 -19.17
CA LEU A 243 23.70 -9.88 -19.15
C LEU A 243 23.43 -9.32 -17.75
N TYR A 244 23.30 -8.02 -17.66
CA TYR A 244 22.95 -7.32 -16.44
C TYR A 244 21.48 -6.88 -16.50
N VAL A 245 20.69 -7.39 -15.59
CA VAL A 245 19.29 -7.00 -15.42
C VAL A 245 19.18 -6.23 -14.11
N VAL A 246 18.75 -5.00 -14.18
CA VAL A 246 18.47 -4.20 -12.97
C VAL A 246 16.98 -3.91 -12.90
N PHE A 247 16.38 -4.23 -11.77
CA PHE A 247 15.00 -3.82 -11.49
C PHE A 247 15.00 -2.78 -10.38
N VAL A 248 14.56 -1.57 -10.70
CA VAL A 248 14.37 -0.49 -9.74
C VAL A 248 12.90 -0.44 -9.35
N ILE A 249 12.59 -0.83 -8.12
CA ILE A 249 11.27 -0.67 -7.53
C ILE A 249 11.18 0.76 -6.99
N GLY A 250 10.35 1.57 -7.66
CA GLY A 250 10.04 2.92 -7.21
C GLY A 250 8.98 2.91 -6.13
N GLU A 251 8.86 3.98 -5.39
CA GLU A 251 7.93 4.16 -4.28
C GLU A 251 7.08 5.41 -4.48
N SER A 252 5.75 5.25 -4.43
CA SER A 252 4.75 6.33 -4.43
C SER A 252 4.81 7.28 -5.62
N ALA A 253 5.47 6.93 -6.73
CA ALA A 253 5.63 7.82 -7.88
C ALA A 253 4.40 7.81 -8.80
N ARG A 254 3.94 9.01 -9.19
CA ARG A 254 2.83 9.22 -10.14
C ARG A 254 3.38 9.67 -11.48
N ARG A 255 2.99 8.98 -12.56
CA ARG A 255 3.41 9.39 -13.91
C ARG A 255 2.82 10.74 -14.34
N ASP A 256 1.61 11.09 -13.91
CA ASP A 256 0.95 12.34 -14.24
C ASP A 256 1.53 13.57 -13.52
N HIS A 257 2.52 13.36 -12.63
CA HIS A 257 3.39 14.38 -12.03
C HIS A 257 4.83 14.35 -12.58
N MET A 258 5.12 13.64 -13.66
CA MET A 258 6.46 13.58 -14.25
C MET A 258 6.50 14.26 -15.63
N GLY A 259 7.47 15.16 -15.85
CA GLY A 259 7.64 15.92 -17.09
C GLY A 259 7.69 15.04 -18.32
N ILE A 260 8.45 13.93 -18.27
CA ILE A 260 8.58 12.96 -19.37
C ILE A 260 7.24 12.33 -19.80
N TYR A 261 6.20 12.38 -18.97
CA TYR A 261 4.82 11.96 -19.30
C TYR A 261 3.93 13.13 -19.74
N GLY A 262 4.49 14.34 -19.85
CA GLY A 262 3.76 15.54 -20.27
C GLY A 262 3.22 16.41 -19.13
N TYR A 263 3.68 16.21 -17.90
CA TYR A 263 3.41 17.13 -16.81
C TYR A 263 4.05 18.51 -17.07
N GLN A 264 3.38 19.56 -16.60
CA GLN A 264 3.80 20.95 -16.91
C GLN A 264 5.13 21.40 -16.31
N ARG A 265 5.65 20.67 -15.30
CA ARG A 265 6.91 20.98 -14.64
C ARG A 265 8.04 20.13 -15.22
N ASP A 266 9.17 20.78 -15.47
CA ASP A 266 10.41 20.12 -15.86
C ASP A 266 11.09 19.50 -14.62
N ASN A 267 10.59 18.35 -14.19
CA ASN A 267 11.11 17.57 -13.06
C ASN A 267 11.68 16.21 -13.47
N THR A 268 11.87 15.98 -14.77
CA THR A 268 12.54 14.81 -15.32
C THR A 268 13.58 15.17 -16.40
N PRO A 269 14.44 16.19 -16.16
CA PRO A 269 15.32 16.73 -17.20
C PRO A 269 16.42 15.77 -17.65
N ASN A 270 16.76 14.76 -16.86
CA ASN A 270 17.75 13.75 -17.21
C ASN A 270 17.13 12.62 -18.02
N LEU A 271 15.97 12.11 -17.60
CA LEU A 271 15.24 11.07 -18.33
C LEU A 271 14.79 11.55 -19.72
N ASP A 272 14.47 12.83 -19.88
CA ASP A 272 14.08 13.43 -21.17
C ASP A 272 15.21 13.40 -22.23
N LYS A 273 16.46 13.27 -21.79
CA LYS A 273 17.62 13.15 -22.68
C LYS A 273 17.94 11.72 -23.08
N GLU A 274 17.33 10.73 -22.41
CA GLU A 274 17.64 9.33 -22.64
C GLU A 274 16.94 8.81 -23.92
N THR A 275 17.71 8.49 -24.94
CA THR A 275 17.21 7.97 -26.21
C THR A 275 16.75 6.52 -26.13
N ASN A 276 17.45 5.73 -25.32
CA ASN A 276 17.23 4.30 -25.13
C ASN A 276 16.28 4.02 -23.94
N LEU A 277 15.34 4.91 -23.69
CA LEU A 277 14.34 4.80 -22.63
C LEU A 277 12.94 4.68 -23.22
N ALA A 278 12.25 3.58 -22.96
CA ALA A 278 10.83 3.42 -23.25
C ALA A 278 9.99 3.82 -22.03
N VAL A 279 9.02 4.73 -22.23
CA VAL A 279 8.20 5.33 -21.18
C VAL A 279 6.75 4.86 -21.36
N LEU A 280 6.25 4.02 -20.45
CA LEU A 280 5.00 3.29 -20.60
C LEU A 280 3.91 3.82 -19.66
N GLN A 281 2.64 3.75 -20.10
CA GLN A 281 1.48 4.18 -19.33
C GLN A 281 1.11 3.16 -18.25
N GLY A 282 1.84 3.15 -17.13
CA GLY A 282 1.76 2.15 -16.07
C GLY A 282 0.54 2.29 -15.16
N TYR A 283 0.03 1.14 -14.70
CA TYR A 283 -0.94 1.03 -13.62
C TYR A 283 -0.51 -0.03 -12.62
N SER A 284 -0.54 0.32 -11.34
CA SER A 284 -0.24 -0.60 -10.26
C SER A 284 -1.38 -1.60 -10.04
N CYS A 285 -1.03 -2.78 -9.58
CA CYS A 285 -1.99 -3.82 -9.20
C CYS A 285 -2.68 -3.53 -7.86
N ASP A 286 -2.06 -2.70 -7.00
CA ASP A 286 -2.64 -2.29 -5.73
C ASP A 286 -2.19 -0.87 -5.36
N THR A 287 -2.56 -0.40 -4.17
CA THR A 287 -2.44 0.99 -3.69
C THR A 287 -1.46 1.15 -2.54
N SER A 288 -0.74 0.11 -2.15
CA SER A 288 0.27 0.14 -1.08
C SER A 288 1.41 -0.80 -1.39
N THR A 289 2.61 -0.49 -0.91
CA THR A 289 3.85 -1.25 -1.15
C THR A 289 3.67 -2.73 -0.88
N LYS A 290 3.16 -3.08 0.32
CA LYS A 290 2.99 -4.47 0.71
C LYS A 290 2.07 -5.27 -0.21
N LEU A 291 1.00 -4.66 -0.69
CA LEU A 291 0.03 -5.32 -1.58
C LEU A 291 0.55 -5.35 -3.02
N SER A 292 1.15 -4.27 -3.50
CA SER A 292 1.72 -4.20 -4.84
C SER A 292 2.88 -5.19 -5.04
N LEU A 293 3.79 -5.31 -4.08
CA LEU A 293 4.88 -6.29 -4.15
C LEU A 293 4.39 -7.75 -4.20
N ARG A 294 3.17 -8.03 -3.71
CA ARG A 294 2.55 -9.36 -3.84
C ARG A 294 2.14 -9.69 -5.26
N CYS A 295 1.79 -8.70 -6.06
CA CYS A 295 1.22 -8.89 -7.39
C CYS A 295 2.14 -8.45 -8.55
N MET A 296 3.18 -7.66 -8.30
CA MET A 296 4.07 -7.15 -9.36
C MET A 296 4.84 -8.24 -10.08
N PHE A 297 5.27 -9.27 -9.36
CA PHE A 297 6.32 -10.19 -9.83
C PHE A 297 5.86 -11.64 -9.96
N VAL A 298 4.58 -11.90 -9.79
CA VAL A 298 3.98 -13.23 -9.95
C VAL A 298 3.37 -13.42 -11.34
N ARG A 299 3.23 -14.67 -11.79
CA ARG A 299 2.94 -15.01 -13.19
C ARG A 299 1.60 -14.53 -13.71
N GLU A 300 0.54 -14.76 -13.03
CA GLU A 300 -0.81 -14.60 -13.56
C GLU A 300 -1.69 -13.70 -12.73
N GLY A 301 -1.30 -12.65 -12.47
CA GLY A 301 -2.26 -11.85 -11.90
C GLY A 301 -2.01 -11.36 -10.62
N GLY A 302 -2.30 -10.71 -10.16
CA GLY A 302 -2.27 -10.00 -9.05
C GLY A 302 -3.48 -10.14 -8.24
N ALA A 303 -3.61 -9.26 -7.31
CA ALA A 303 -4.72 -9.17 -6.39
C ALA A 303 -6.10 -9.14 -7.07
N SER A 304 -6.20 -8.81 -8.36
CA SER A 304 -7.47 -8.72 -9.08
C SER A 304 -8.07 -10.06 -9.51
N GLU A 305 -7.22 -11.02 -9.89
CA GLU A 305 -7.69 -12.30 -10.44
C GLU A 305 -7.75 -13.39 -9.36
N ALA A 306 -6.75 -13.43 -8.47
CA ALA A 306 -6.67 -14.39 -7.38
C ALA A 306 -5.76 -13.83 -6.26
N PRO A 307 -6.28 -13.04 -5.32
CA PRO A 307 -5.47 -12.44 -4.26
C PRO A 307 -4.63 -13.45 -3.47
N GLU A 308 -5.12 -14.68 -3.36
CA GLU A 308 -4.45 -15.79 -2.68
C GLU A 308 -3.22 -16.28 -3.44
N ARG A 309 -3.23 -16.20 -4.77
CA ARG A 309 -2.17 -16.71 -5.64
C ARG A 309 -0.85 -15.98 -5.43
N THR A 310 -0.90 -14.68 -5.21
CA THR A 310 0.28 -13.85 -4.95
C THR A 310 1.05 -14.29 -3.70
N LEU A 311 0.39 -14.99 -2.79
CA LEU A 311 0.98 -15.56 -1.59
C LEU A 311 1.44 -17.00 -1.76
N LYS A 312 0.89 -17.71 -2.76
CA LYS A 312 1.12 -19.15 -3.01
C LYS A 312 2.10 -19.43 -4.15
N GLU A 313 2.62 -18.37 -4.79
CA GLU A 313 3.50 -18.50 -5.95
C GLU A 313 4.83 -17.76 -5.72
N MET A 314 5.93 -18.37 -6.23
CA MET A 314 7.23 -17.71 -6.32
C MET A 314 7.21 -16.66 -7.43
N ASN A 315 8.05 -15.64 -7.27
CA ASN A 315 8.16 -14.53 -8.21
C ASN A 315 9.12 -14.83 -9.38
N VAL A 316 9.20 -13.88 -10.33
CA VAL A 316 10.08 -13.98 -11.52
C VAL A 316 11.55 -14.16 -11.18
N PHE A 317 12.01 -13.68 -10.02
CA PHE A 317 13.40 -13.75 -9.62
C PHE A 317 13.85 -15.20 -9.35
N SER A 318 12.94 -16.08 -8.90
CA SER A 318 13.22 -17.52 -8.77
C SER A 318 13.52 -18.17 -10.14
N VAL A 319 12.84 -17.71 -11.19
CA VAL A 319 13.10 -18.17 -12.56
C VAL A 319 14.48 -17.70 -13.02
N LEU A 320 14.80 -16.42 -12.85
CA LEU A 320 16.12 -15.88 -13.22
C LEU A 320 17.26 -16.58 -12.47
N LYS A 321 17.08 -16.83 -11.17
CA LYS A 321 18.06 -17.60 -10.38
C LYS A 321 18.30 -19.00 -10.96
N LYS A 322 17.24 -19.73 -11.30
CA LYS A 322 17.34 -21.06 -11.93
C LYS A 322 17.98 -21.01 -13.32
N GLN A 323 17.85 -19.87 -14.02
CA GLN A 323 18.48 -19.62 -15.31
C GLN A 323 19.95 -19.17 -15.19
N GLY A 324 20.53 -19.25 -14.00
CA GLY A 324 21.93 -18.98 -13.72
C GLY A 324 22.31 -17.53 -13.53
N PHE A 325 21.35 -16.67 -13.16
CA PHE A 325 21.66 -15.33 -12.69
C PHE A 325 22.15 -15.38 -11.24
N SER A 326 23.31 -14.78 -10.95
CA SER A 326 23.62 -14.30 -9.61
C SER A 326 22.71 -13.11 -9.29
N SER A 327 22.37 -12.91 -8.03
CA SER A 327 21.40 -11.86 -7.68
C SER A 327 21.71 -11.17 -6.37
N GLU A 328 21.61 -9.85 -6.36
CA GLU A 328 21.77 -9.03 -5.16
C GLU A 328 20.59 -8.06 -5.03
N LEU A 329 20.22 -7.76 -3.79
CA LEU A 329 19.11 -6.86 -3.47
C LEU A 329 19.57 -5.78 -2.49
N PHE A 330 19.32 -4.52 -2.84
CA PHE A 330 19.61 -3.36 -2.01
C PHE A 330 18.35 -2.54 -1.81
N SER A 331 18.04 -2.21 -0.56
CA SER A 331 16.77 -1.57 -0.25
C SER A 331 16.88 -0.45 0.76
N MET A 332 16.18 0.64 0.46
CA MET A 332 15.90 1.74 1.39
C MET A 332 14.57 1.55 2.15
N GLN A 333 13.92 0.37 1.99
CA GLN A 333 12.65 -0.03 2.59
C GLN A 333 12.84 -1.28 3.47
N SER A 334 11.77 -1.73 4.18
CA SER A 334 11.83 -2.81 5.18
C SER A 334 10.85 -3.97 4.90
N GLU A 335 10.70 -4.36 3.63
CA GLU A 335 9.76 -5.41 3.19
C GLU A 335 10.39 -6.82 3.26
N ALA A 336 10.86 -7.24 4.45
CA ALA A 336 11.62 -8.48 4.65
C ALA A 336 10.91 -9.74 4.09
N TRP A 337 9.58 -9.82 4.18
CA TRP A 337 8.80 -10.95 3.65
C TRP A 337 8.94 -11.07 2.11
N PHE A 338 9.01 -9.94 1.40
CA PHE A 338 9.23 -9.93 -0.05
C PHE A 338 10.68 -10.23 -0.39
N TYR A 339 11.64 -9.62 0.31
CA TYR A 339 13.06 -9.83 0.05
C TYR A 339 13.45 -11.30 0.22
N ASN A 340 12.92 -11.98 1.24
CA ASN A 340 13.11 -13.43 1.41
C ASN A 340 12.57 -14.25 0.23
N LYS A 341 11.50 -13.78 -0.44
CA LYS A 341 10.94 -14.45 -1.62
C LYS A 341 11.73 -14.20 -2.90
N THR A 342 12.56 -13.17 -2.97
CA THR A 342 13.43 -12.93 -4.14
C THR A 342 14.53 -13.97 -4.25
N GLN A 343 14.88 -14.61 -3.13
CA GLN A 343 16.00 -15.56 -3.02
C GLN A 343 17.33 -14.98 -3.54
N ALA A 344 17.54 -13.68 -3.40
CA ALA A 344 18.78 -13.04 -3.74
C ALA A 344 19.95 -13.72 -3.01
N ASP A 345 21.10 -13.81 -3.67
CA ASP A 345 22.29 -14.46 -3.11
C ASP A 345 22.89 -13.62 -1.98
N ASP A 346 22.76 -12.30 -2.07
CA ASP A 346 23.10 -11.34 -1.01
C ASP A 346 22.12 -10.17 -1.00
N TYR A 347 22.00 -9.51 0.14
CA TYR A 347 21.15 -8.31 0.27
C TYR A 347 21.64 -7.36 1.35
N ALA A 348 21.45 -6.06 1.14
CA ALA A 348 21.64 -5.04 2.15
C ALA A 348 20.39 -4.15 2.26
N LEU A 349 19.95 -3.94 3.48
CA LEU A 349 18.82 -3.06 3.80
C LEU A 349 19.32 -1.73 4.35
N ARG A 350 18.46 -0.72 4.38
CA ARG A 350 18.77 0.64 4.81
C ARG A 350 19.63 0.71 6.08
N GLU A 351 19.32 -0.08 7.10
CA GLU A 351 20.08 -0.07 8.36
C GLU A 351 21.53 -0.54 8.16
N SER A 352 21.75 -1.59 7.37
CA SER A 352 23.10 -2.08 7.04
C SER A 352 23.85 -1.10 6.16
N ILE A 353 23.19 -0.52 5.14
CA ILE A 353 23.75 0.53 4.27
C ILE A 353 24.13 1.76 5.10
N GLN A 354 23.27 2.20 6.04
CA GLN A 354 23.55 3.31 6.95
C GLN A 354 24.75 3.04 7.86
N ALA A 355 24.93 1.79 8.28
CA ALA A 355 26.02 1.39 9.17
C ALA A 355 27.39 1.34 8.47
N GLU A 356 27.45 1.43 7.16
CA GLU A 356 28.71 1.41 6.43
C GLU A 356 29.57 2.66 6.69
N LYS A 357 30.88 2.47 6.71
CA LYS A 357 31.83 3.56 7.00
C LYS A 357 31.72 4.75 6.05
N ARG A 358 31.40 4.51 4.76
CA ARG A 358 31.22 5.56 3.74
C ARG A 358 30.01 6.47 4.04
N ASN A 359 29.03 5.95 4.77
CA ASN A 359 27.79 6.60 5.13
C ASN A 359 27.79 7.18 6.56
N ALA A 360 28.88 7.00 7.31
CA ALA A 360 28.98 7.44 8.69
C ALA A 360 28.72 8.95 8.84
N GLY A 361 27.73 9.30 9.67
CA GLY A 361 27.36 10.69 9.96
C GLY A 361 26.66 11.44 8.83
N LYS A 362 26.22 10.74 7.77
CA LYS A 362 25.44 11.32 6.66
C LYS A 362 24.02 10.76 6.69
N PRO A 363 23.00 11.56 6.36
CA PRO A 363 21.69 11.00 6.05
C PRO A 363 21.82 10.10 4.82
N VAL A 364 21.24 8.91 4.88
CA VAL A 364 21.24 7.96 3.77
C VAL A 364 19.92 8.07 3.02
N ASP A 365 20.02 8.35 1.74
CA ASP A 365 18.92 8.42 0.80
C ASP A 365 19.17 7.50 -0.42
N ASP A 366 18.32 7.56 -1.43
CA ASP A 366 18.34 6.64 -2.56
C ASP A 366 19.64 6.65 -3.37
N ILE A 367 20.48 7.71 -3.28
CA ILE A 367 21.78 7.72 -3.97
C ILE A 367 22.75 6.68 -3.40
N ALA A 368 22.58 6.25 -2.16
CA ALA A 368 23.40 5.20 -1.59
C ALA A 368 23.24 3.86 -2.32
N LEU A 369 22.08 3.61 -2.94
CA LEU A 369 21.85 2.43 -3.78
C LEU A 369 22.75 2.39 -5.01
N ILE A 370 23.26 3.54 -5.46
CA ILE A 370 24.17 3.62 -6.61
C ILE A 370 25.57 3.10 -6.23
N ASP A 371 26.01 3.38 -5.00
CA ASP A 371 27.26 2.81 -4.48
C ASP A 371 27.15 1.28 -4.32
N GLU A 372 25.99 0.80 -3.81
CA GLU A 372 25.72 -0.64 -3.74
C GLU A 372 25.70 -1.29 -5.12
N LEU A 373 25.02 -0.66 -6.09
CA LEU A 373 24.99 -1.13 -7.48
C LEU A 373 26.38 -1.22 -8.07
N ARG A 374 27.21 -0.18 -7.93
CA ARG A 374 28.59 -0.16 -8.42
C ARG A 374 29.39 -1.30 -7.82
N ASP A 375 29.37 -1.45 -6.50
CA ASP A 375 30.13 -2.49 -5.79
C ASP A 375 29.64 -3.90 -6.17
N SER A 376 28.32 -4.08 -6.41
CA SER A 376 27.73 -5.30 -6.94
C SER A 376 28.25 -5.64 -8.34
N LEU A 377 28.23 -4.64 -9.24
CA LEU A 377 28.75 -4.80 -10.60
C LEU A 377 30.27 -5.10 -10.65
N ASP A 378 31.03 -4.61 -9.68
CA ASP A 378 32.48 -4.89 -9.55
C ASP A 378 32.74 -6.30 -9.00
N ARG A 379 31.87 -6.79 -8.12
CA ARG A 379 31.89 -8.20 -7.67
C ARG A 379 31.52 -9.18 -8.79
N HIS A 380 30.68 -8.76 -9.74
CA HIS A 380 30.19 -9.57 -10.84
C HIS A 380 30.56 -8.97 -12.21
N PRO A 381 31.86 -8.94 -12.59
CA PRO A 381 32.31 -8.29 -13.81
C PRO A 381 31.88 -9.03 -15.10
N GLN A 382 31.43 -10.27 -15.01
CA GLN A 382 31.01 -11.12 -16.10
C GLN A 382 29.85 -12.03 -15.70
N GLY A 383 29.16 -12.59 -16.69
CA GLY A 383 28.07 -13.53 -16.49
C GLY A 383 26.69 -12.85 -16.45
N LYS A 384 25.71 -13.62 -16.00
CA LYS A 384 24.34 -13.14 -15.82
C LYS A 384 24.16 -12.63 -14.40
N HIS A 385 23.79 -11.38 -14.26
CA HIS A 385 23.64 -10.76 -12.95
C HIS A 385 22.36 -9.94 -12.86
N LEU A 386 21.61 -10.14 -11.77
CA LEU A 386 20.39 -9.42 -11.43
C LEU A 386 20.65 -8.55 -10.21
N VAL A 387 20.33 -7.27 -10.30
CA VAL A 387 20.29 -6.38 -9.15
C VAL A 387 18.88 -5.83 -8.96
N ILE A 388 18.37 -5.93 -7.74
CA ILE A 388 17.09 -5.36 -7.34
C ILE A 388 17.38 -4.16 -6.44
N LEU A 389 16.96 -2.98 -6.86
CA LEU A 389 17.05 -1.74 -6.09
C LEU A 389 15.65 -1.35 -5.65
N HIS A 390 15.40 -1.23 -4.35
CA HIS A 390 14.13 -0.77 -3.82
C HIS A 390 14.31 0.60 -3.17
N THR A 391 13.83 1.64 -3.84
CA THR A 391 14.02 3.04 -3.43
C THR A 391 13.06 3.43 -2.31
N LYS A 392 13.37 4.50 -1.60
CA LYS A 392 12.42 5.21 -0.74
C LYS A 392 11.58 6.22 -1.53
N GLY A 393 12.05 6.61 -2.69
CA GLY A 393 11.33 7.35 -3.73
C GLY A 393 10.58 8.56 -3.22
N SER A 394 9.28 8.63 -3.54
CA SER A 394 8.39 9.71 -3.15
C SER A 394 7.47 9.33 -1.97
N HIS A 395 7.94 8.46 -1.08
CA HIS A 395 7.19 8.13 0.15
C HIS A 395 6.91 9.38 0.98
N TYR A 396 5.78 9.41 1.66
CA TYR A 396 5.34 10.54 2.48
C TYR A 396 6.45 11.12 3.38
N MET A 397 6.32 12.36 3.80
CA MET A 397 7.39 13.25 4.27
C MET A 397 8.36 13.59 3.13
N TYR A 398 7.79 14.05 2.02
CA TYR A 398 8.50 14.24 0.75
C TYR A 398 9.80 15.04 0.88
N THR A 399 9.87 16.04 1.77
CA THR A 399 11.08 16.84 2.03
C THR A 399 12.24 16.05 2.62
N GLU A 400 11.96 14.87 3.19
CA GLU A 400 12.99 13.95 3.68
C GLU A 400 13.48 12.97 2.60
N ARG A 401 12.94 13.06 1.39
CA ARG A 401 13.23 12.12 0.29
C ARG A 401 14.30 12.63 -0.66
N TYR A 402 14.75 13.88 -0.55
CA TYR A 402 15.74 14.47 -1.42
C TYR A 402 16.68 15.40 -0.67
N PRO A 403 17.94 15.52 -1.11
CA PRO A 403 18.86 16.52 -0.61
C PRO A 403 18.38 17.94 -0.93
N ARG A 404 18.73 18.91 -0.09
CA ARG A 404 18.32 20.32 -0.23
C ARG A 404 18.63 20.93 -1.61
N ALA A 405 19.65 20.41 -2.32
CA ALA A 405 19.97 20.82 -3.68
C ALA A 405 18.84 20.57 -4.70
N PHE A 406 17.93 19.66 -4.39
CA PHE A 406 16.76 19.31 -5.22
C PHE A 406 15.49 20.04 -4.81
N ALA A 407 15.51 20.90 -3.80
CA ALA A 407 14.38 21.72 -3.34
C ALA A 407 14.08 22.88 -4.32
N ARG A 408 13.77 22.54 -5.57
CA ARG A 408 13.56 23.48 -6.68
C ARG A 408 12.22 24.21 -6.59
N TYR A 409 11.17 23.51 -6.21
CA TYR A 409 9.81 24.04 -6.14
C TYR A 409 9.49 24.47 -4.71
N GLN A 410 9.04 25.73 -4.55
CA GLN A 410 8.82 26.39 -3.27
C GLN A 410 7.42 27.05 -3.21
N PRO A 411 6.81 27.22 -2.03
CA PRO A 411 7.25 26.73 -0.71
C PRO A 411 7.12 25.22 -0.58
N GLU A 412 7.90 24.60 0.31
CA GLU A 412 7.81 23.19 0.65
C GLU A 412 6.87 22.93 1.83
N CYS A 413 6.41 21.69 1.95
CA CYS A 413 5.70 21.17 3.12
C CYS A 413 6.71 20.58 4.11
N GLN A 414 6.85 21.18 5.28
CA GLN A 414 7.90 20.86 6.25
C GLN A 414 7.56 19.71 7.21
N GLY A 415 6.70 18.82 6.84
CA GLY A 415 6.43 17.62 7.62
C GLY A 415 4.97 17.46 8.05
N ILE A 416 4.71 16.40 8.86
CA ILE A 416 3.36 15.95 9.18
C ILE A 416 2.60 16.93 10.09
N ASP A 417 3.31 17.72 10.87
CA ASP A 417 2.70 18.72 11.75
C ASP A 417 2.42 20.06 11.07
N ASP A 418 2.84 20.18 9.81
CA ASP A 418 2.59 21.37 9.03
C ASP A 418 1.18 21.32 8.43
N THR A 419 0.43 22.39 8.60
CA THR A 419 -0.87 22.58 7.93
C THR A 419 -0.61 23.01 6.48
N CYS A 420 -0.01 22.12 5.71
CA CYS A 420 0.45 22.39 4.35
C CYS A 420 -0.70 22.76 3.42
N SER A 421 -0.48 23.76 2.58
CA SER A 421 -1.34 23.96 1.42
C SER A 421 -1.12 22.82 0.41
N THR A 422 -2.14 22.53 -0.40
CA THR A 422 -2.00 21.59 -1.52
C THR A 422 -0.81 21.95 -2.40
N GLN A 423 -0.57 23.24 -2.63
CA GLN A 423 0.55 23.71 -3.44
C GLN A 423 1.91 23.37 -2.83
N SER A 424 2.11 23.54 -1.51
CA SER A 424 3.37 23.20 -0.85
C SER A 424 3.62 21.70 -0.82
N MET A 425 2.56 20.89 -0.68
CA MET A 425 2.68 19.44 -0.80
C MET A 425 3.07 18.99 -2.21
N VAL A 426 2.41 19.53 -3.24
CA VAL A 426 2.76 19.28 -4.64
C VAL A 426 4.20 19.71 -4.93
N ASN A 427 4.65 20.83 -4.39
CA ASN A 427 6.03 21.29 -4.55
C ASN A 427 7.04 20.30 -3.97
N SER A 428 6.84 19.86 -2.74
CA SER A 428 7.72 18.88 -2.09
C SER A 428 7.69 17.52 -2.80
N TYR A 429 6.52 17.10 -3.25
CA TYR A 429 6.37 15.87 -4.02
C TYR A 429 7.10 15.95 -5.38
N ASP A 430 6.94 17.03 -6.12
CA ASP A 430 7.60 17.20 -7.42
C ASP A 430 9.14 17.33 -7.27
N ASN A 431 9.62 17.84 -6.13
CA ASN A 431 11.06 17.83 -5.79
C ASN A 431 11.56 16.40 -5.56
N SER A 432 10.76 15.53 -4.93
CA SER A 432 11.15 14.12 -4.75
C SER A 432 11.20 13.36 -6.09
N LEU A 433 10.30 13.69 -7.02
CA LEU A 433 10.34 13.13 -8.38
C LEU A 433 11.55 13.66 -9.19
N LEU A 434 11.93 14.93 -9.01
CA LEU A 434 13.16 15.48 -9.59
C LEU A 434 14.39 14.73 -9.07
N TYR A 435 14.38 14.31 -7.81
CA TYR A 435 15.46 13.51 -7.27
C TYR A 435 15.44 12.07 -7.78
N THR A 436 14.27 11.49 -7.95
CA THR A 436 14.09 10.17 -8.60
C THR A 436 14.65 10.16 -10.03
N ASP A 437 14.42 11.23 -10.80
CA ASP A 437 14.99 11.41 -12.14
C ASP A 437 16.54 11.34 -12.10
N TYR A 438 17.15 12.05 -11.16
CA TYR A 438 18.60 12.04 -10.97
C TYR A 438 19.11 10.65 -10.57
N VAL A 439 18.48 9.98 -9.63
CA VAL A 439 18.88 8.64 -9.17
C VAL A 439 18.80 7.62 -10.32
N LEU A 440 17.75 7.65 -11.12
CA LEU A 440 17.61 6.76 -12.28
C LEU A 440 18.68 7.01 -13.33
N GLU A 441 19.02 8.27 -13.62
CA GLU A 441 20.14 8.58 -14.49
C GLU A 441 21.45 7.98 -13.97
N GLN A 442 21.70 8.05 -12.65
CA GLN A 442 22.90 7.45 -12.06
C GLN A 442 22.90 5.91 -12.21
N VAL A 443 21.75 5.25 -12.09
CA VAL A 443 21.64 3.80 -12.39
C VAL A 443 22.05 3.51 -13.83
N PHE A 444 21.51 4.27 -14.80
CA PHE A 444 21.86 4.08 -16.22
C PHE A 444 23.35 4.32 -16.48
N ASN A 445 23.93 5.33 -15.84
CA ASN A 445 25.35 5.66 -15.98
C ASN A 445 26.28 4.52 -15.55
N GLN A 446 25.92 3.75 -14.51
CA GLN A 446 26.69 2.56 -14.10
C GLN A 446 26.66 1.45 -15.16
N LEU A 447 25.66 1.42 -16.03
CA LEU A 447 25.36 0.30 -16.94
C LEU A 447 25.63 0.60 -18.42
N ARG A 448 25.93 1.87 -18.81
CA ARG A 448 26.06 2.29 -20.22
C ARG A 448 27.04 1.43 -21.03
N ASN A 449 28.13 0.98 -20.43
CA ASN A 449 29.17 0.21 -21.09
C ASN A 449 29.00 -1.32 -20.94
N ARG A 450 27.92 -1.77 -20.29
CA ARG A 450 27.61 -3.18 -20.06
C ARG A 450 26.49 -3.66 -20.99
N ASN A 451 26.35 -4.94 -21.19
CA ASN A 451 25.17 -5.53 -21.84
C ASN A 451 24.02 -5.54 -20.81
N ALA A 452 23.21 -4.49 -20.77
CA ALA A 452 22.32 -4.22 -19.66
C ALA A 452 20.94 -3.72 -20.07
N ILE A 453 19.93 -4.12 -19.29
CA ILE A 453 18.57 -3.63 -19.34
C ILE A 453 18.11 -3.26 -17.92
N VAL A 454 17.43 -2.14 -17.80
CA VAL A 454 16.88 -1.63 -16.53
C VAL A 454 15.38 -1.51 -16.64
N PHE A 455 14.67 -2.10 -15.72
CA PHE A 455 13.24 -1.92 -15.51
C PHE A 455 13.03 -1.00 -14.31
N TYR A 456 12.20 0.00 -14.46
CA TYR A 456 11.68 0.81 -13.37
C TYR A 456 10.16 0.73 -13.33
N ALA A 457 9.61 0.47 -12.17
CA ALA A 457 8.18 0.59 -11.92
C ALA A 457 7.96 1.09 -10.49
N SER A 458 7.17 2.14 -10.32
CA SER A 458 6.68 2.48 -8.97
C SER A 458 5.71 1.42 -8.51
N ASP A 459 5.76 1.10 -7.24
CA ASP A 459 4.87 0.10 -6.62
C ASP A 459 3.40 0.55 -6.58
N HIS A 460 3.15 1.82 -6.28
CA HIS A 460 1.85 2.50 -6.38
C HIS A 460 2.05 3.99 -6.64
N GLY A 461 0.94 4.70 -6.81
CA GLY A 461 0.91 6.16 -6.85
C GLY A 461 0.50 6.77 -5.50
N GLU A 462 0.23 8.07 -5.48
CA GLU A 462 0.01 8.85 -4.28
C GLU A 462 -1.15 9.85 -4.45
N SER A 463 -2.00 10.01 -3.45
CA SER A 463 -3.00 11.08 -3.41
C SER A 463 -2.39 12.31 -2.73
N ILE A 464 -2.39 13.44 -3.42
CA ILE A 464 -1.78 14.71 -2.94
C ILE A 464 -2.80 15.84 -2.97
N SER A 465 -3.61 15.90 -4.01
CA SER A 465 -4.54 17.00 -4.30
C SER A 465 -6.00 16.56 -4.49
N GLU A 466 -6.30 15.28 -4.35
CA GLU A 466 -7.61 14.68 -4.63
C GLU A 466 -8.58 14.73 -3.42
N ASN A 467 -8.49 15.73 -2.57
CA ASN A 467 -9.19 15.82 -1.28
C ASN A 467 -8.90 14.65 -0.32
N MET A 468 -7.79 13.97 -0.54
CA MET A 468 -7.27 12.84 0.22
C MET A 468 -5.75 12.92 0.15
N HIS A 469 -5.07 12.49 1.22
CA HIS A 469 -3.62 12.38 1.26
C HIS A 469 -3.22 10.93 1.39
N PHE A 470 -1.97 10.63 1.02
CA PHE A 470 -1.36 9.31 1.09
C PHE A 470 -1.92 8.28 0.09
N HIS A 471 -1.66 7.02 0.37
CA HIS A 471 -1.97 5.85 -0.42
C HIS A 471 -2.61 4.77 0.47
N GLY A 472 -2.81 3.56 -0.05
CA GLY A 472 -3.33 2.43 0.71
C GLY A 472 -4.86 2.43 0.87
N THR A 473 -5.57 3.29 0.14
CA THR A 473 -7.02 3.19 0.03
C THR A 473 -7.38 1.83 -0.57
N PRO A 474 -8.37 1.10 -0.03
CA PRO A 474 -8.81 -0.15 -0.61
C PRO A 474 -9.05 -0.02 -2.11
N ARG A 475 -8.47 -0.93 -2.88
CA ARG A 475 -8.36 -0.88 -4.35
C ARG A 475 -9.65 -0.53 -5.07
N ASP A 476 -10.78 -1.13 -4.60
CA ASP A 476 -12.06 -1.05 -5.29
C ASP A 476 -12.68 0.36 -5.31
N HIS A 477 -12.21 1.25 -4.43
CA HIS A 477 -12.68 2.63 -4.35
C HIS A 477 -11.54 3.65 -4.25
N ALA A 478 -10.30 3.21 -4.54
CA ALA A 478 -9.15 4.07 -4.52
C ALA A 478 -9.16 5.10 -5.66
N PRO A 479 -8.72 6.34 -5.40
CA PRO A 479 -8.47 7.31 -6.45
C PRO A 479 -7.51 6.76 -7.51
N LYS A 480 -7.75 7.09 -8.79
CA LYS A 480 -6.87 6.70 -9.89
C LYS A 480 -5.41 7.10 -9.65
N ALA A 481 -5.19 8.22 -8.97
CA ALA A 481 -3.88 8.73 -8.58
C ALA A 481 -3.03 7.70 -7.84
N GLN A 482 -3.62 6.91 -6.95
CA GLN A 482 -2.92 5.86 -6.20
C GLN A 482 -2.52 4.64 -7.04
N ARG A 483 -2.98 4.56 -8.28
CA ARG A 483 -2.66 3.45 -9.19
C ARG A 483 -2.04 3.88 -10.52
N THR A 484 -1.97 5.18 -10.79
CA THR A 484 -1.39 5.75 -12.01
C THR A 484 0.11 5.94 -11.80
N ILE A 485 0.92 5.00 -12.29
CA ILE A 485 2.35 4.91 -12.03
C ILE A 485 3.22 5.03 -13.28
N PRO A 486 4.46 5.51 -13.16
CA PRO A 486 5.47 5.36 -14.20
C PRO A 486 5.95 3.90 -14.29
N ILE A 487 6.05 3.39 -15.51
CA ILE A 487 6.79 2.19 -15.86
C ILE A 487 7.74 2.56 -16.99
N MET A 488 9.03 2.26 -16.83
CA MET A 488 10.06 2.60 -17.79
C MET A 488 10.99 1.41 -18.01
N VAL A 489 11.50 1.29 -19.22
CA VAL A 489 12.53 0.31 -19.57
C VAL A 489 13.65 1.03 -20.31
N TRP A 490 14.84 0.98 -19.75
CA TRP A 490 16.05 1.51 -20.37
C TRP A 490 16.96 0.34 -20.79
N ALA A 491 17.68 0.51 -21.91
CA ALA A 491 18.63 -0.50 -22.38
C ALA A 491 19.92 0.16 -22.87
N SER A 492 21.06 -0.47 -22.60
CA SER A 492 22.35 -0.01 -23.09
C SER A 492 22.51 -0.21 -24.61
N ASP A 493 23.38 0.56 -25.25
CA ASP A 493 23.70 0.38 -26.68
C ASP A 493 24.21 -1.04 -26.97
N LYS A 494 24.99 -1.60 -26.04
CA LYS A 494 25.49 -2.96 -26.18
C LYS A 494 24.37 -4.00 -26.16
N PHE A 495 23.35 -3.81 -25.32
CA PHE A 495 22.16 -4.68 -25.31
C PHE A 495 21.37 -4.54 -26.61
N LEU A 496 21.15 -3.33 -27.09
CA LEU A 496 20.41 -3.02 -28.31
C LEU A 496 21.16 -3.35 -29.61
N SER A 497 22.48 -3.59 -29.53
CA SER A 497 23.25 -4.05 -30.71
C SER A 497 22.86 -5.43 -31.20
N GLN A 498 22.14 -6.22 -30.40
CA GLN A 498 21.58 -7.51 -30.81
C GLN A 498 20.22 -7.30 -31.48
N PRO A 499 20.00 -7.83 -32.71
CA PRO A 499 18.78 -7.60 -33.48
C PRO A 499 17.49 -7.99 -32.75
N ASP A 500 17.50 -9.13 -32.03
CA ASP A 500 16.32 -9.61 -31.29
C ASP A 500 15.98 -8.68 -30.12
N HIS A 501 16.98 -8.17 -29.40
CA HIS A 501 16.79 -7.20 -28.31
C HIS A 501 16.31 -5.85 -28.83
N GLN A 502 16.87 -5.40 -29.98
CA GLN A 502 16.40 -4.18 -30.62
C GLN A 502 14.94 -4.30 -31.10
N ALA A 503 14.57 -5.45 -31.68
CA ALA A 503 13.20 -5.70 -32.08
C ALA A 503 12.25 -5.70 -30.87
N ALA A 504 12.61 -6.36 -29.78
CA ALA A 504 11.87 -6.36 -28.52
C ALA A 504 11.70 -4.93 -27.95
N PHE A 505 12.78 -4.14 -27.96
CA PHE A 505 12.74 -2.76 -27.48
C PHE A 505 11.88 -1.86 -28.38
N ASN A 506 11.85 -2.08 -29.68
CA ASN A 506 10.98 -1.37 -30.62
C ASN A 506 9.49 -1.61 -30.31
N GLN A 507 9.09 -2.78 -29.77
CA GLN A 507 7.73 -3.03 -29.30
C GLN A 507 7.40 -2.14 -28.09
N LEU A 508 8.32 -1.95 -27.16
CA LEU A 508 8.14 -1.01 -26.03
C LEU A 508 7.95 0.42 -26.54
N LYS A 509 8.73 0.84 -27.53
CA LYS A 509 8.57 2.15 -28.17
C LYS A 509 7.21 2.29 -28.91
N ALA A 510 6.73 1.22 -29.53
CA ALA A 510 5.40 1.20 -30.15
C ALA A 510 4.28 1.35 -29.10
N LEU A 511 4.39 0.65 -27.96
CA LEU A 511 3.45 0.82 -26.84
C LEU A 511 3.47 2.26 -26.28
N GLN A 512 4.66 2.86 -26.16
CA GLN A 512 4.83 4.25 -25.75
C GLN A 512 4.12 5.21 -26.72
N GLN A 513 4.36 5.06 -28.03
CA GLN A 513 3.74 5.91 -29.06
C GLN A 513 2.21 5.79 -29.10
N ALA A 514 1.71 4.57 -28.96
CA ALA A 514 0.28 4.28 -28.92
C ALA A 514 -0.36 4.66 -27.56
N LYS A 515 0.43 5.06 -26.56
CA LYS A 515 -0.02 5.32 -25.18
C LYS A 515 -0.82 4.14 -24.61
N THR A 516 -0.41 2.92 -24.94
CA THR A 516 -1.10 1.70 -24.50
C THR A 516 -0.93 1.52 -22.99
N PRO A 517 -2.02 1.30 -22.24
CA PRO A 517 -1.92 0.99 -20.81
C PRO A 517 -1.17 -0.31 -20.55
N VAL A 518 -0.24 -0.29 -19.61
CA VAL A 518 0.49 -1.46 -19.13
C VAL A 518 0.28 -1.64 -17.63
N PHE A 519 0.35 -2.88 -17.15
CA PHE A 519 -0.07 -3.24 -15.80
C PHE A 519 1.01 -4.05 -15.10
N HIS A 520 1.14 -3.91 -13.79
CA HIS A 520 2.04 -4.69 -12.96
C HIS A 520 1.91 -6.21 -13.17
N GLU A 521 0.68 -6.68 -13.35
CA GLU A 521 0.35 -8.09 -13.55
C GLU A 521 1.00 -8.71 -14.81
N LYS A 522 1.62 -7.88 -15.66
CA LYS A 522 2.35 -8.30 -16.86
C LYS A 522 3.88 -8.22 -16.71
N LEU A 523 4.38 -7.76 -15.56
CA LEU A 523 5.82 -7.61 -15.32
C LEU A 523 6.55 -8.95 -15.37
N PHE A 524 5.99 -10.02 -14.78
CA PHE A 524 6.61 -11.34 -14.81
C PHE A 524 6.97 -11.78 -16.24
N ASP A 525 5.99 -11.77 -17.12
CA ASP A 525 6.14 -12.19 -18.51
C ASP A 525 7.05 -11.25 -19.30
N SER A 526 6.95 -9.94 -19.01
CA SER A 526 7.70 -8.91 -19.72
C SER A 526 9.17 -8.86 -19.31
N ILE A 527 9.51 -9.05 -18.03
CA ILE A 527 10.92 -9.13 -17.60
C ILE A 527 11.63 -10.26 -18.34
N LEU A 528 11.04 -11.45 -18.37
CA LEU A 528 11.64 -12.61 -19.07
C LEU A 528 11.62 -12.42 -20.59
N GLY A 529 10.51 -11.94 -21.15
CA GLY A 529 10.38 -11.79 -22.58
C GLY A 529 11.26 -10.69 -23.18
N CYS A 530 11.43 -9.56 -22.48
CA CYS A 530 12.27 -8.46 -22.96
C CYS A 530 13.77 -8.79 -22.96
N ILE A 531 14.20 -9.74 -22.13
CA ILE A 531 15.57 -10.27 -22.17
C ILE A 531 15.71 -11.51 -23.08
N GLY A 532 14.69 -11.78 -23.89
CA GLY A 532 14.73 -12.80 -24.94
C GLY A 532 14.40 -14.23 -24.50
N TYR A 533 13.95 -14.47 -23.26
CA TYR A 533 13.52 -15.79 -22.84
C TYR A 533 12.19 -16.18 -23.47
N THR A 534 12.04 -17.45 -23.78
CA THR A 534 10.80 -18.06 -24.25
C THR A 534 10.40 -19.25 -23.39
N SER A 535 9.12 -19.62 -23.43
CA SER A 535 8.62 -20.80 -22.72
C SER A 535 7.60 -21.52 -23.61
N PRO A 536 7.90 -22.75 -24.07
CA PRO A 536 7.02 -23.48 -24.97
C PRO A 536 5.77 -24.05 -24.29
N ASP A 537 5.81 -24.19 -22.97
CA ASP A 537 4.77 -24.77 -22.12
C ASP A 537 3.96 -23.74 -21.33
N GLY A 538 4.07 -22.46 -21.70
CA GLY A 538 3.23 -21.39 -21.14
C GLY A 538 3.77 -20.75 -19.84
N GLY A 539 5.05 -20.97 -19.51
CA GLY A 539 5.72 -20.26 -18.41
C GLY A 539 5.85 -18.75 -18.67
N ILE A 540 5.83 -18.35 -19.94
CA ILE A 540 5.70 -16.94 -20.39
C ILE A 540 4.46 -16.86 -21.27
N VAL A 541 3.51 -16.02 -20.90
CA VAL A 541 2.27 -15.78 -21.65
C VAL A 541 2.51 -14.67 -22.66
N LYS A 542 2.47 -15.00 -23.95
CA LYS A 542 2.80 -14.07 -25.05
C LYS A 542 1.99 -12.76 -24.99
N GLN A 543 0.70 -12.85 -24.72
CA GLN A 543 -0.21 -11.69 -24.65
C GLN A 543 0.06 -10.76 -23.44
N ARG A 544 0.86 -11.21 -22.48
CA ARG A 544 1.27 -10.45 -21.33
C ARG A 544 2.69 -9.88 -21.45
N ASN A 545 3.45 -10.32 -22.44
CA ASN A 545 4.81 -9.85 -22.69
C ASN A 545 4.79 -8.55 -23.52
N TRP A 546 5.24 -7.46 -22.94
CA TRP A 546 5.32 -6.14 -23.61
C TRP A 546 6.32 -6.13 -24.77
N CYS A 547 7.29 -7.00 -24.75
CA CYS A 547 8.35 -7.12 -25.75
C CYS A 547 8.05 -8.19 -26.82
N GLN A 548 6.81 -8.70 -26.87
CA GLN A 548 6.44 -9.72 -27.86
C GLN A 548 6.55 -9.18 -29.28
N VAL A 549 7.49 -9.72 -30.06
CA VAL A 549 7.57 -9.49 -31.51
C VAL A 549 6.55 -10.40 -32.19
N ASN A 550 5.66 -9.83 -33.00
CA ASN A 550 4.61 -10.54 -33.75
C ASN A 550 5.19 -11.24 -34.98
#